data_b3a4525db1fbfc3754799eafd34fa9ad
#
_entry.id   b3a4525db1fbfc3754799eafd34fa9ad
#
_cell.length_a   1.000
_cell.length_b   1.000
_cell.length_c   1.000
_cell.angle_alpha   90.00
_cell.angle_beta   90.00
_cell.angle_gamma   90.00
#
_symmetry.space_group_name_H-M   'P 1'
#
loop_
_entity.id
_entity.type
_entity.pdbx_description
1 polymer ?
#
loop_
_entity_poly.entity_id
_entity_poly.type
_entity_poly.pdbx_seq_one_letter_code
_entity_poly.pdbx_strand_id
1 'polypeptide(L)'
;MGCMAKYRVQNPKTNEIEKTYENITSDELEQALSTADETFKQWREKSYEERAEVLRKVAQLFDDKRDELARIIANEMGKAVDQGDGEVDDVVEIFNYYADNGAKFGADEEIPNERGGTSIMRKIPLGVIVGVMPWNFPYYQVARFAAPALMAGNVVMVKHANICPQSAEAIEKIFDEAGAPKGLYTNIFAGHSQISKLINDDRVQGVSLTGSEGAGRSIASQAGQALKKCVLELGGTDAYIVLDSTDIPAAAKTAWDKRIGNTGQACTSNKRMIVMEDIYDEFVDELVKIASSYTEGDPLNPEEGKFYPMSSRDAAENLVQQLKIAVEEGAKIHVGGEVTGKGAYFTPAVITD
;
A
#
# COMPACT_ATOMS: atom_id res chain seq x y z
N MET A 1 20.18 21.29 4.48
CA MET A 1 19.39 21.19 3.24
C MET A 1 18.70 19.84 3.28
N GLY A 2 17.40 19.78 3.55
CA GLY A 2 16.64 18.53 3.53
C GLY A 2 16.62 18.00 2.09
N CYS A 3 17.01 16.75 1.90
CA CYS A 3 16.96 16.08 0.61
C CYS A 3 15.49 16.11 0.13
N MET A 4 15.19 16.89 -0.90
CA MET A 4 13.86 16.87 -1.51
C MET A 4 13.68 15.50 -2.14
N ALA A 5 12.60 14.81 -1.76
CA ALA A 5 12.25 13.55 -2.38
C ALA A 5 12.01 13.78 -3.87
N LYS A 6 12.78 13.15 -4.73
CA LYS A 6 12.57 13.21 -6.19
C LYS A 6 11.57 12.13 -6.57
N TYR A 7 10.44 12.52 -7.09
CA TYR A 7 9.46 11.61 -7.68
C TYR A 7 9.94 11.19 -9.06
N ARG A 8 10.01 9.89 -9.31
CA ARG A 8 10.45 9.37 -10.61
C ARG A 8 9.90 7.97 -10.86
N VAL A 9 9.67 7.68 -12.12
CA VAL A 9 9.53 6.32 -12.64
C VAL A 9 10.92 5.81 -12.95
N GLN A 10 11.38 4.85 -12.20
CA GLN A 10 12.61 4.12 -12.49
C GLN A 10 12.25 2.66 -12.68
N ASN A 11 12.29 2.19 -13.92
CA ASN A 11 11.84 0.85 -14.30
C ASN A 11 12.67 -0.23 -13.57
N PRO A 12 12.08 -1.06 -12.71
CA PRO A 12 12.82 -2.04 -11.93
C PRO A 12 13.48 -3.14 -12.77
N LYS A 13 12.95 -3.42 -13.96
CA LYS A 13 13.52 -4.41 -14.89
C LYS A 13 14.85 -3.93 -15.49
N THR A 14 14.92 -2.66 -15.86
CA THR A 14 16.10 -2.09 -16.56
C THR A 14 16.98 -1.22 -15.68
N ASN A 15 16.44 -0.75 -14.55
CA ASN A 15 17.00 0.26 -13.66
C ASN A 15 17.15 1.65 -14.31
N GLU A 16 16.50 1.91 -15.44
CA GLU A 16 16.54 3.18 -16.16
C GLU A 16 15.45 4.13 -15.64
N ILE A 17 15.79 5.42 -15.54
CA ILE A 17 14.82 6.46 -15.18
C ILE A 17 14.09 6.86 -16.46
N GLU A 18 12.77 6.60 -16.51
CA GLU A 18 11.94 6.88 -17.67
C GLU A 18 11.25 8.26 -17.57
N LYS A 19 10.91 8.69 -16.36
CA LYS A 19 10.23 9.97 -16.13
C LYS A 19 10.56 10.53 -14.74
N THR A 20 10.68 11.83 -14.63
CA THR A 20 10.84 12.55 -13.36
C THR A 20 9.71 13.54 -13.17
N TYR A 21 9.39 13.83 -11.90
CA TYR A 21 8.34 14.76 -11.52
C TYR A 21 8.87 15.77 -10.51
N GLU A 22 8.43 16.99 -10.66
CA GLU A 22 8.78 18.05 -9.70
C GLU A 22 7.93 17.94 -8.43
N ASN A 23 8.52 18.32 -7.32
CA ASN A 23 7.75 18.44 -6.09
C ASN A 23 6.78 19.63 -6.19
N ILE A 24 5.63 19.50 -5.55
CA ILE A 24 4.66 20.59 -5.39
C ILE A 24 5.33 21.81 -4.72
N THR A 25 5.09 22.99 -5.23
CA THR A 25 5.57 24.23 -4.61
C THR A 25 4.80 24.55 -3.32
N SER A 26 5.31 25.48 -2.52
CA SER A 26 4.60 25.90 -1.29
C SER A 26 3.27 26.58 -1.58
N ASP A 27 3.19 27.36 -2.65
CA ASP A 27 1.96 28.06 -3.06
C ASP A 27 0.90 27.09 -3.61
N GLU A 28 1.32 26.13 -4.43
CA GLU A 28 0.44 25.06 -4.93
C GLU A 28 -0.07 24.18 -3.79
N LEU A 29 0.78 23.84 -2.80
CA LEU A 29 0.37 23.07 -1.63
C LEU A 29 -0.66 23.83 -0.79
N GLU A 30 -0.46 25.13 -0.57
CA GLU A 30 -1.43 25.99 0.12
C GLU A 30 -2.75 26.07 -0.63
N GLN A 31 -2.70 26.24 -1.95
CA GLN A 31 -3.91 26.24 -2.78
C GLN A 31 -4.64 24.89 -2.73
N ALA A 32 -3.91 23.79 -2.77
CA ALA A 32 -4.47 22.44 -2.68
C ALA A 32 -5.17 22.21 -1.32
N LEU A 33 -4.51 22.60 -0.22
CA LEU A 33 -5.09 22.51 1.11
C LEU A 33 -6.33 23.40 1.28
N SER A 34 -6.29 24.63 0.78
CA SER A 34 -7.43 25.54 0.81
C SER A 34 -8.61 24.97 0.03
N THR A 35 -8.36 24.40 -1.16
CA THR A 35 -9.40 23.75 -1.96
C THR A 35 -9.99 22.53 -1.24
N ALA A 36 -9.16 21.70 -0.60
CA ALA A 36 -9.60 20.56 0.17
C ALA A 36 -10.49 20.99 1.36
N ASP A 37 -10.10 22.02 2.12
CA ASP A 37 -10.88 22.55 3.24
C ASP A 37 -12.25 23.10 2.80
N GLU A 38 -12.30 23.86 1.70
CA GLU A 38 -13.58 24.35 1.14
C GLU A 38 -14.47 23.19 0.66
N THR A 39 -13.88 22.18 0.01
CA THR A 39 -14.61 21.00 -0.45
C THR A 39 -15.14 20.20 0.72
N PHE A 40 -14.37 20.06 1.81
CA PHE A 40 -14.85 19.42 3.03
C PHE A 40 -16.15 20.03 3.56
N LYS A 41 -16.24 21.36 3.60
CA LYS A 41 -17.45 22.08 4.08
C LYS A 41 -18.71 21.70 3.30
N GLN A 42 -18.56 21.40 2.01
CA GLN A 42 -19.67 20.97 1.13
C GLN A 42 -19.88 19.45 1.20
N TRP A 43 -18.80 18.66 1.19
CA TRP A 43 -18.85 17.21 1.16
C TRP A 43 -19.44 16.61 2.44
N ARG A 44 -19.16 17.18 3.60
CA ARG A 44 -19.70 16.75 4.87
C ARG A 44 -21.24 16.85 4.95
N GLU A 45 -21.85 17.73 4.18
CA GLU A 45 -23.31 17.92 4.12
C GLU A 45 -24.00 16.96 3.13
N LYS A 46 -23.24 16.25 2.28
CA LYS A 46 -23.77 15.25 1.35
C LYS A 46 -24.33 14.05 2.12
N SER A 47 -25.44 13.50 1.62
CA SER A 47 -25.97 12.23 2.12
C SER A 47 -25.02 11.06 1.85
N TYR A 48 -25.20 9.97 2.57
CA TYR A 48 -24.43 8.74 2.32
C TYR A 48 -24.62 8.23 0.90
N GLU A 49 -25.84 8.35 0.32
CA GLU A 49 -26.09 7.90 -1.05
C GLU A 49 -25.37 8.76 -2.09
N GLU A 50 -25.38 10.09 -1.96
CA GLU A 50 -24.62 10.98 -2.86
C GLU A 50 -23.11 10.68 -2.83
N ARG A 51 -22.57 10.34 -1.64
CA ARG A 51 -21.17 9.92 -1.51
C ARG A 51 -20.93 8.55 -2.14
N ALA A 52 -21.84 7.61 -1.92
CA ALA A 52 -21.79 6.26 -2.48
C ALA A 52 -21.81 6.28 -4.01
N GLU A 53 -22.60 7.15 -4.64
CA GLU A 53 -22.63 7.30 -6.10
C GLU A 53 -21.25 7.66 -6.69
N VAL A 54 -20.50 8.55 -6.02
CA VAL A 54 -19.14 8.91 -6.44
C VAL A 54 -18.19 7.72 -6.28
N LEU A 55 -18.25 7.02 -5.14
CA LEU A 55 -17.38 5.89 -4.87
C LEU A 55 -17.62 4.71 -5.84
N ARG A 56 -18.89 4.43 -6.19
CA ARG A 56 -19.22 3.40 -7.19
C ARG A 56 -18.68 3.76 -8.58
N LYS A 57 -18.72 5.04 -8.97
CA LYS A 57 -18.12 5.51 -10.23
C LYS A 57 -16.59 5.37 -10.22
N VAL A 58 -15.96 5.66 -9.08
CA VAL A 58 -14.53 5.44 -8.90
C VAL A 58 -14.21 3.95 -9.06
N ALA A 59 -14.95 3.05 -8.40
CA ALA A 59 -14.80 1.60 -8.55
C ALA A 59 -14.92 1.16 -10.01
N GLN A 60 -15.96 1.61 -10.71
CA GLN A 60 -16.18 1.28 -12.12
C GLN A 60 -15.02 1.75 -13.02
N LEU A 61 -14.50 2.95 -12.80
CA LEU A 61 -13.37 3.47 -13.59
C LEU A 61 -12.06 2.72 -13.29
N PHE A 62 -11.84 2.24 -12.08
CA PHE A 62 -10.73 1.33 -11.79
C PHE A 62 -10.85 0.05 -12.61
N ASP A 63 -12.04 -0.55 -12.65
CA ASP A 63 -12.28 -1.77 -13.43
C ASP A 63 -12.11 -1.53 -14.94
N ASP A 64 -12.69 -0.45 -15.47
CA ASP A 64 -12.60 -0.07 -16.88
C ASP A 64 -11.16 0.17 -17.36
N LYS A 65 -10.27 0.62 -16.46
CA LYS A 65 -8.86 0.94 -16.75
C LYS A 65 -7.86 -0.11 -16.27
N ARG A 66 -8.33 -1.27 -15.88
CA ARG A 66 -7.58 -2.38 -15.27
C ARG A 66 -6.24 -2.64 -15.97
N ASP A 67 -6.24 -2.87 -17.27
CA ASP A 67 -5.04 -3.17 -18.06
C ASP A 67 -4.02 -2.03 -18.04
N GLU A 68 -4.48 -0.77 -18.11
CA GLU A 68 -3.61 0.41 -18.02
C GLU A 68 -2.97 0.49 -16.64
N LEU A 69 -3.77 0.32 -15.58
CA LEU A 69 -3.34 0.41 -14.20
C LEU A 69 -2.34 -0.70 -13.83
N ALA A 70 -2.58 -1.93 -14.24
CA ALA A 70 -1.67 -3.05 -14.03
C ALA A 70 -0.30 -2.81 -14.71
N ARG A 71 -0.29 -2.25 -15.93
CA ARG A 71 0.96 -1.91 -16.62
C ARG A 71 1.73 -0.76 -15.95
N ILE A 72 1.04 0.23 -15.41
CA ILE A 72 1.67 1.32 -14.66
C ILE A 72 2.45 0.76 -13.48
N ILE A 73 1.83 -0.06 -12.64
CA ILE A 73 2.53 -0.62 -11.47
C ILE A 73 3.63 -1.61 -11.83
N ALA A 74 3.49 -2.34 -12.93
CA ALA A 74 4.57 -3.19 -13.43
C ALA A 74 5.84 -2.38 -13.79
N ASN A 75 5.66 -1.21 -14.41
CA ASN A 75 6.76 -0.30 -14.76
C ASN A 75 7.33 0.44 -13.56
N GLU A 76 6.52 0.80 -12.56
CA GLU A 76 6.98 1.61 -11.43
C GLU A 76 7.60 0.80 -10.30
N MET A 77 7.10 -0.42 -10.05
CA MET A 77 7.56 -1.19 -8.89
C MET A 77 7.77 -2.69 -9.18
N GLY A 78 7.65 -3.12 -10.43
CA GLY A 78 8.00 -4.48 -10.86
C GLY A 78 6.96 -5.56 -10.58
N LYS A 79 5.76 -5.21 -10.12
CA LYS A 79 4.67 -6.18 -9.91
C LYS A 79 4.20 -6.74 -11.25
N ALA A 80 4.05 -8.07 -11.35
CA ALA A 80 3.53 -8.72 -12.54
C ALA A 80 2.09 -8.26 -12.83
N VAL A 81 1.74 -8.09 -14.12
CA VAL A 81 0.45 -7.50 -14.51
C VAL A 81 -0.75 -8.31 -14.03
N ASP A 82 -0.66 -9.64 -13.98
CA ASP A 82 -1.71 -10.51 -13.42
C ASP A 82 -1.95 -10.25 -11.91
N GLN A 83 -0.88 -9.94 -11.16
CA GLN A 83 -0.99 -9.53 -9.77
C GLN A 83 -1.48 -8.07 -9.64
N GLY A 84 -1.20 -7.24 -10.64
CA GLY A 84 -1.76 -5.89 -10.77
C GLY A 84 -3.27 -5.93 -10.99
N ASP A 85 -3.75 -6.85 -11.81
CA ASP A 85 -5.17 -7.10 -12.02
C ASP A 85 -5.88 -7.48 -10.71
N GLY A 86 -5.30 -8.40 -9.94
CA GLY A 86 -5.81 -8.77 -8.63
C GLY A 86 -5.84 -7.59 -7.63
N GLU A 87 -4.87 -6.68 -7.70
CA GLU A 87 -4.92 -5.47 -6.88
C GLU A 87 -6.08 -4.55 -7.28
N VAL A 88 -6.40 -4.46 -8.57
CA VAL A 88 -7.56 -3.67 -9.03
C VAL A 88 -8.87 -4.30 -8.55
N ASP A 89 -8.98 -5.64 -8.54
CA ASP A 89 -10.15 -6.34 -7.96
C ASP A 89 -10.37 -5.93 -6.50
N ASP A 90 -9.31 -5.97 -5.69
CA ASP A 90 -9.37 -5.53 -4.29
C ASP A 90 -9.83 -4.07 -4.15
N VAL A 91 -9.36 -3.17 -5.02
CA VAL A 91 -9.76 -1.76 -5.02
C VAL A 91 -11.23 -1.58 -5.34
N VAL A 92 -11.72 -2.27 -6.37
CA VAL A 92 -13.13 -2.25 -6.80
C VAL A 92 -14.03 -2.77 -5.67
N GLU A 93 -13.63 -3.88 -5.03
CA GLU A 93 -14.35 -4.45 -3.90
C GLU A 93 -14.42 -3.46 -2.72
N ILE A 94 -13.30 -2.84 -2.35
CA ILE A 94 -13.24 -1.89 -1.23
C ILE A 94 -14.15 -0.68 -1.47
N PHE A 95 -14.09 -0.03 -2.63
CA PHE A 95 -14.92 1.14 -2.91
C PHE A 95 -16.41 0.78 -2.90
N ASN A 96 -16.80 -0.33 -3.52
CA ASN A 96 -18.18 -0.82 -3.51
C ASN A 96 -18.65 -1.20 -2.10
N TYR A 97 -17.78 -1.90 -1.32
CA TYR A 97 -18.11 -2.28 0.06
C TYR A 97 -18.46 -1.06 0.93
N TYR A 98 -17.65 0.00 0.86
CA TYR A 98 -17.94 1.21 1.64
C TYR A 98 -19.11 2.01 1.06
N ALA A 99 -19.32 2.02 -0.24
CA ALA A 99 -20.49 2.62 -0.86
C ALA A 99 -21.80 1.95 -0.38
N ASP A 100 -21.80 0.61 -0.28
CA ASP A 100 -23.00 -0.16 0.08
C ASP A 100 -23.26 -0.19 1.59
N ASN A 101 -22.21 -0.09 2.42
CA ASN A 101 -22.34 -0.23 3.87
C ASN A 101 -22.14 1.08 4.65
N GLY A 102 -21.73 2.16 4.00
CA GLY A 102 -21.37 3.42 4.66
C GLY A 102 -22.49 4.02 5.51
N ALA A 103 -23.71 4.00 5.01
CA ALA A 103 -24.88 4.47 5.75
C ALA A 103 -25.09 3.68 7.05
N LYS A 104 -24.91 2.35 6.99
CA LYS A 104 -25.01 1.48 8.18
C LYS A 104 -23.88 1.77 9.17
N PHE A 105 -22.66 1.95 8.71
CA PHE A 105 -21.51 2.23 9.59
C PHE A 105 -21.59 3.61 10.23
N GLY A 106 -22.19 4.58 9.55
CA GLY A 106 -22.37 5.94 10.04
C GLY A 106 -23.67 6.18 10.82
N ALA A 107 -24.55 5.18 10.95
CA ALA A 107 -25.78 5.30 11.67
C ALA A 107 -25.58 5.70 13.14
N ASP A 108 -26.49 6.49 13.66
CA ASP A 108 -26.55 6.82 15.09
C ASP A 108 -26.76 5.55 15.92
N GLU A 109 -26.06 5.44 17.03
CA GLU A 109 -26.18 4.34 17.98
C GLU A 109 -26.80 4.87 19.28
N GLU A 110 -27.94 4.32 19.67
CA GLU A 110 -28.58 4.66 20.96
C GLU A 110 -27.82 3.96 22.10
N ILE A 111 -27.39 4.75 23.08
CA ILE A 111 -26.69 4.24 24.25
C ILE A 111 -27.73 4.14 25.41
N PRO A 112 -27.83 2.97 26.10
CA PRO A 112 -28.70 2.80 27.26
C PRO A 112 -28.41 3.88 28.32
N ASN A 113 -29.48 4.51 28.82
CA ASN A 113 -29.38 5.59 29.78
C ASN A 113 -30.39 5.35 30.95
N GLU A 114 -29.85 5.03 32.13
CA GLU A 114 -30.64 4.77 33.35
C GLU A 114 -31.25 6.03 33.97
N ARG A 115 -30.79 7.24 33.57
CA ARG A 115 -31.26 8.51 34.13
C ARG A 115 -32.46 9.14 33.41
N GLY A 116 -32.99 8.44 32.42
CA GLY A 116 -34.07 8.92 31.54
C GLY A 116 -33.55 9.84 30.43
N GLY A 117 -34.34 9.95 29.35
CA GLY A 117 -33.96 10.64 28.12
C GLY A 117 -33.24 9.72 27.12
N THR A 118 -32.83 10.25 25.99
CA THR A 118 -32.15 9.51 24.92
C THR A 118 -30.68 9.97 24.82
N SER A 119 -29.75 9.01 24.85
CA SER A 119 -28.34 9.24 24.60
C SER A 119 -27.96 8.61 23.25
N ILE A 120 -27.32 9.39 22.38
CA ILE A 120 -26.96 8.94 21.03
C ILE A 120 -25.45 9.13 20.83
N MET A 121 -24.79 8.09 20.33
CA MET A 121 -23.45 8.21 19.76
C MET A 121 -23.57 8.48 18.25
N ARG A 122 -23.08 9.62 17.82
CA ARG A 122 -23.08 10.02 16.40
C ARG A 122 -21.66 10.12 15.87
N LYS A 123 -21.41 9.52 14.69
CA LYS A 123 -20.16 9.62 13.97
C LYS A 123 -20.21 10.83 13.03
N ILE A 124 -19.27 11.75 13.19
CA ILE A 124 -19.16 12.95 12.34
C ILE A 124 -17.81 12.99 11.65
N PRO A 125 -17.72 13.54 10.42
CA PRO A 125 -16.45 13.69 9.71
C PRO A 125 -15.53 14.67 10.44
N LEU A 126 -14.23 14.40 10.37
CA LEU A 126 -13.18 15.20 11.02
C LEU A 126 -12.81 16.44 10.20
N GLY A 127 -12.55 16.27 8.90
CA GLY A 127 -12.02 17.32 8.05
C GLY A 127 -11.13 16.81 6.93
N VAL A 128 -10.06 17.53 6.65
CA VAL A 128 -9.00 17.10 5.74
C VAL A 128 -8.13 16.05 6.44
N ILE A 129 -7.95 14.90 5.80
CA ILE A 129 -7.10 13.81 6.29
C ILE A 129 -5.92 13.65 5.34
N VAL A 130 -4.70 13.65 5.88
CA VAL A 130 -3.49 13.40 5.09
C VAL A 130 -3.18 11.91 5.08
N GLY A 131 -3.04 11.33 3.88
CA GLY A 131 -2.57 9.97 3.66
C GLY A 131 -1.11 9.95 3.20
N VAL A 132 -0.28 9.10 3.82
CA VAL A 132 1.09 8.81 3.37
C VAL A 132 1.14 7.34 3.02
N MET A 133 1.20 7.02 1.71
CA MET A 133 0.96 5.69 1.19
C MET A 133 2.21 5.08 0.56
N PRO A 134 2.40 3.76 0.70
CA PRO A 134 3.58 3.03 0.22
C PRO A 134 3.46 2.66 -1.26
N TRP A 135 4.48 1.95 -1.76
CA TRP A 135 4.63 1.56 -3.14
C TRP A 135 4.20 0.12 -3.47
N ASN A 136 4.07 -0.75 -2.45
CA ASN A 136 3.95 -2.19 -2.70
C ASN A 136 2.57 -2.64 -3.20
N PHE A 137 1.53 -1.90 -2.87
CA PHE A 137 0.17 -2.01 -3.40
C PHE A 137 -0.37 -0.58 -3.62
N PRO A 138 0.07 0.09 -4.70
CA PRO A 138 -0.14 1.53 -4.86
C PRO A 138 -1.59 1.96 -4.94
N TYR A 139 -2.47 1.13 -5.48
CA TYR A 139 -3.91 1.42 -5.54
C TYR A 139 -4.66 0.94 -4.31
N TYR A 140 -4.39 -0.31 -3.88
CA TYR A 140 -5.05 -0.92 -2.72
C TYR A 140 -4.84 -0.10 -1.43
N GLN A 141 -3.61 0.33 -1.15
CA GLN A 141 -3.32 1.07 0.08
C GLN A 141 -4.02 2.44 0.09
N VAL A 142 -4.20 3.06 -1.06
CA VAL A 142 -4.99 4.29 -1.18
C VAL A 142 -6.47 3.99 -1.00
N ALA A 143 -7.02 2.99 -1.67
CA ALA A 143 -8.44 2.62 -1.59
C ALA A 143 -8.85 2.29 -0.15
N ARG A 144 -8.05 1.46 0.56
CA ARG A 144 -8.28 1.07 1.95
C ARG A 144 -8.36 2.24 2.92
N PHE A 145 -7.62 3.30 2.65
CA PHE A 145 -7.62 4.55 3.42
C PHE A 145 -8.72 5.51 2.96
N ALA A 146 -8.79 5.77 1.64
CA ALA A 146 -9.63 6.82 1.09
C ALA A 146 -11.11 6.46 1.09
N ALA A 147 -11.49 5.23 0.73
CA ALA A 147 -12.89 4.85 0.62
C ALA A 147 -13.66 5.06 1.94
N PRO A 148 -13.24 4.53 3.11
CA PRO A 148 -13.92 4.81 4.37
C PRO A 148 -13.86 6.28 4.78
N ALA A 149 -12.73 6.97 4.55
CA ALA A 149 -12.59 8.38 4.91
C ALA A 149 -13.57 9.26 4.13
N LEU A 150 -13.66 9.09 2.82
CA LEU A 150 -14.58 9.82 1.93
C LEU A 150 -16.04 9.48 2.22
N MET A 151 -16.34 8.20 2.45
CA MET A 151 -17.68 7.76 2.79
C MET A 151 -18.17 8.32 4.13
N ALA A 152 -17.27 8.48 5.11
CA ALA A 152 -17.56 9.14 6.38
C ALA A 152 -17.77 10.66 6.24
N GLY A 153 -17.46 11.26 5.07
CA GLY A 153 -17.62 12.69 4.80
C GLY A 153 -16.36 13.52 4.98
N ASN A 154 -15.19 12.89 5.12
CA ASN A 154 -13.89 13.56 5.09
C ASN A 154 -13.44 13.82 3.64
N VAL A 155 -12.40 14.61 3.47
CA VAL A 155 -11.65 14.76 2.24
C VAL A 155 -10.20 14.33 2.46
N VAL A 156 -9.51 13.91 1.40
CA VAL A 156 -8.18 13.33 1.54
C VAL A 156 -7.14 14.01 0.65
N MET A 157 -5.96 14.29 1.23
CA MET A 157 -4.76 14.68 0.52
C MET A 157 -3.74 13.56 0.64
N VAL A 158 -3.27 13.02 -0.48
CA VAL A 158 -2.44 11.81 -0.49
C VAL A 158 -1.04 12.09 -1.01
N LYS A 159 -0.03 11.83 -0.17
CA LYS A 159 1.36 11.72 -0.58
C LYS A 159 1.67 10.25 -0.86
N HIS A 160 1.78 9.90 -2.11
CA HIS A 160 2.18 8.56 -2.51
C HIS A 160 3.70 8.35 -2.43
N ALA A 161 4.16 7.10 -2.50
CA ALA A 161 5.59 6.80 -2.56
C ALA A 161 6.25 7.43 -3.79
N ASN A 162 7.51 7.86 -3.65
CA ASN A 162 8.22 8.60 -4.69
C ASN A 162 8.48 7.80 -5.97
N ILE A 163 8.41 6.46 -5.87
CA ILE A 163 8.63 5.55 -7.00
C ILE A 163 7.33 5.21 -7.73
N CYS A 164 6.17 5.67 -7.26
CA CYS A 164 4.85 5.41 -7.86
C CYS A 164 4.12 6.71 -8.26
N PRO A 165 4.75 7.66 -8.98
CA PRO A 165 4.08 8.90 -9.35
C PRO A 165 3.00 8.73 -10.41
N GLN A 166 3.14 7.80 -11.38
CA GLN A 166 2.10 7.55 -12.38
C GLN A 166 0.87 6.88 -11.76
N SER A 167 1.08 5.96 -10.83
CA SER A 167 -0.02 5.38 -10.03
C SER A 167 -0.78 6.47 -9.29
N ALA A 168 -0.07 7.42 -8.68
CA ALA A 168 -0.67 8.54 -7.96
C ALA A 168 -1.47 9.47 -8.88
N GLU A 169 -0.94 9.82 -10.07
CA GLU A 169 -1.66 10.60 -11.10
C GLU A 169 -2.89 9.85 -11.61
N ALA A 170 -2.77 8.53 -11.83
CA ALA A 170 -3.88 7.72 -12.34
C ALA A 170 -5.05 7.68 -11.36
N ILE A 171 -4.79 7.57 -10.05
CA ILE A 171 -5.83 7.62 -9.02
C ILE A 171 -6.56 8.97 -9.05
N GLU A 172 -5.84 10.09 -9.02
CA GLU A 172 -6.44 11.43 -9.05
C GLU A 172 -7.30 11.63 -10.30
N LYS A 173 -6.80 11.22 -11.46
CA LYS A 173 -7.54 11.27 -12.72
C LYS A 173 -8.84 10.43 -12.69
N ILE A 174 -8.82 9.27 -12.03
CA ILE A 174 -10.03 8.45 -11.84
C ILE A 174 -11.07 9.20 -11.00
N PHE A 175 -10.68 9.87 -9.93
CA PHE A 175 -11.59 10.69 -9.14
C PHE A 175 -12.17 11.86 -9.96
N ASP A 176 -11.34 12.54 -10.75
CA ASP A 176 -11.81 13.63 -11.65
C ASP A 176 -12.82 13.11 -12.68
N GLU A 177 -12.54 11.99 -13.35
CA GLU A 177 -13.41 11.36 -14.34
C GLU A 177 -14.71 10.81 -13.71
N ALA A 178 -14.66 10.38 -12.45
CA ALA A 178 -15.85 9.98 -11.69
C ALA A 178 -16.78 11.17 -11.36
N GLY A 179 -16.35 12.40 -11.63
CA GLY A 179 -17.08 13.62 -11.29
C GLY A 179 -16.98 14.00 -9.81
N ALA A 180 -15.94 13.56 -9.13
CA ALA A 180 -15.67 13.97 -7.75
C ALA A 180 -15.41 15.50 -7.70
N PRO A 181 -15.89 16.20 -6.66
CA PRO A 181 -15.55 17.61 -6.48
C PRO A 181 -14.04 17.79 -6.36
N LYS A 182 -13.50 18.83 -6.99
CA LYS A 182 -12.07 19.18 -6.86
C LYS A 182 -11.72 19.37 -5.38
N GLY A 183 -10.64 18.71 -4.93
CA GLY A 183 -10.23 18.72 -3.52
C GLY A 183 -10.84 17.62 -2.66
N LEU A 184 -11.73 16.77 -3.21
CA LEU A 184 -12.23 15.58 -2.52
C LEU A 184 -11.11 14.56 -2.31
N TYR A 185 -10.39 14.24 -3.38
CA TYR A 185 -9.15 13.50 -3.41
C TYR A 185 -8.09 14.38 -4.08
N THR A 186 -6.94 14.56 -3.44
CA THR A 186 -5.85 15.38 -4.00
C THR A 186 -4.54 14.63 -3.87
N ASN A 187 -3.91 14.32 -4.99
CA ASN A 187 -2.54 13.82 -5.00
C ASN A 187 -1.55 14.98 -4.80
N ILE A 188 -0.56 14.79 -3.93
CA ILE A 188 0.48 15.77 -3.67
C ILE A 188 1.87 15.14 -3.80
N PHE A 189 2.68 15.64 -4.72
CA PHE A 189 4.09 15.27 -4.84
C PHE A 189 4.93 16.04 -3.81
N ALA A 190 4.66 15.78 -2.52
CA ALA A 190 5.22 16.52 -1.41
C ALA A 190 6.47 15.87 -0.81
N GLY A 191 7.42 16.70 -0.39
CA GLY A 191 8.56 16.28 0.42
C GLY A 191 8.21 16.17 1.91
N HIS A 192 9.12 15.60 2.71
CA HIS A 192 8.89 15.37 4.15
C HIS A 192 8.58 16.67 4.92
N SER A 193 9.26 17.78 4.61
CA SER A 193 9.01 19.07 5.25
C SER A 193 7.63 19.65 4.93
N GLN A 194 7.11 19.38 3.74
CA GLN A 194 5.77 19.79 3.33
C GLN A 194 4.69 18.97 4.04
N ILE A 195 4.92 17.66 4.21
CA ILE A 195 4.03 16.81 5.03
C ILE A 195 4.04 17.29 6.49
N SER A 196 5.20 17.63 7.03
CA SER A 196 5.29 18.20 8.37
C SER A 196 4.49 19.51 8.52
N LYS A 197 4.49 20.37 7.50
CA LYS A 197 3.65 21.58 7.48
C LYS A 197 2.16 21.23 7.49
N LEU A 198 1.72 20.28 6.64
CA LEU A 198 0.33 19.84 6.61
C LEU A 198 -0.12 19.26 7.96
N ILE A 199 0.70 18.42 8.60
CA ILE A 199 0.37 17.86 9.90
C ILE A 199 0.16 18.93 10.96
N ASN A 200 0.89 20.04 10.89
CA ASN A 200 0.77 21.14 11.85
C ASN A 200 -0.29 22.19 11.47
N ASP A 201 -0.91 22.11 10.30
CA ASP A 201 -1.94 23.05 9.86
C ASP A 201 -3.31 22.70 10.45
N ASP A 202 -4.00 23.71 11.01
CA ASP A 202 -5.29 23.52 11.71
C ASP A 202 -6.41 22.96 10.84
N ARG A 203 -6.33 23.10 9.51
CA ARG A 203 -7.30 22.52 8.55
C ARG A 203 -7.16 21.00 8.41
N VAL A 204 -5.97 20.46 8.66
CA VAL A 204 -5.72 19.01 8.67
C VAL A 204 -6.11 18.43 10.03
N GLN A 205 -6.98 17.44 10.05
CA GLN A 205 -7.57 16.90 11.29
C GLN A 205 -7.11 15.49 11.65
N GLY A 206 -6.41 14.84 10.74
CA GLY A 206 -5.87 13.50 10.98
C GLY A 206 -4.84 13.09 9.95
N VAL A 207 -4.08 12.05 10.28
CA VAL A 207 -3.05 11.50 9.43
C VAL A 207 -3.18 9.98 9.39
N SER A 208 -3.05 9.39 8.21
CA SER A 208 -2.94 7.94 8.05
C SER A 208 -1.65 7.63 7.31
N LEU A 209 -0.86 6.72 7.85
CA LEU A 209 0.36 6.25 7.20
C LEU A 209 0.34 4.73 7.06
N THR A 210 0.65 4.26 5.87
CA THR A 210 1.08 2.89 5.64
C THR A 210 2.53 2.92 5.18
N GLY A 211 3.44 2.22 5.88
CA GLY A 211 4.85 2.26 5.54
C GLY A 211 5.78 1.61 6.56
N SER A 212 7.05 2.05 6.59
CA SER A 212 8.04 1.52 7.52
C SER A 212 7.83 2.02 8.95
N GLU A 213 8.33 1.27 9.95
CA GLU A 213 8.31 1.68 11.35
C GLU A 213 8.96 3.05 11.58
N GLY A 214 10.09 3.33 10.91
CA GLY A 214 10.77 4.61 11.01
C GLY A 214 9.89 5.79 10.55
N ALA A 215 9.18 5.62 9.42
CA ALA A 215 8.22 6.59 8.94
C ALA A 215 7.03 6.73 9.91
N GLY A 216 6.53 5.59 10.44
CA GLY A 216 5.46 5.57 11.44
C GLY A 216 5.82 6.34 12.70
N ARG A 217 6.99 6.11 13.28
CA ARG A 217 7.48 6.85 14.46
C ARG A 217 7.55 8.36 14.20
N SER A 218 8.07 8.74 13.03
CA SER A 218 8.18 10.16 12.65
C SER A 218 6.82 10.83 12.51
N ILE A 219 5.88 10.22 11.80
CA ILE A 219 4.53 10.76 11.57
C ILE A 219 3.72 10.78 12.86
N ALA A 220 3.75 9.71 13.65
CA ALA A 220 3.03 9.64 14.92
C ALA A 220 3.53 10.70 15.94
N SER A 221 4.84 10.93 16.01
CA SER A 221 5.41 11.98 16.85
C SER A 221 4.88 13.37 16.47
N GLN A 222 4.86 13.68 15.17
CA GLN A 222 4.36 14.97 14.68
C GLN A 222 2.86 15.13 14.91
N ALA A 223 2.07 14.09 14.60
CA ALA A 223 0.63 14.09 14.82
C ALA A 223 0.29 14.24 16.31
N GLY A 224 1.01 13.53 17.19
CA GLY A 224 0.85 13.65 18.64
C GLY A 224 1.17 15.03 19.18
N GLN A 225 2.24 15.68 18.70
CA GLN A 225 2.59 17.06 19.04
C GLN A 225 1.50 18.06 18.60
N ALA A 226 0.87 17.81 17.46
CA ALA A 226 -0.25 18.59 16.94
C ALA A 226 -1.62 18.17 17.51
N LEU A 227 -1.67 17.22 18.44
CA LEU A 227 -2.89 16.64 19.04
C LEU A 227 -3.89 16.09 18.00
N LYS A 228 -3.38 15.52 16.91
CA LYS A 228 -4.18 14.95 15.82
C LYS A 228 -4.22 13.42 15.88
N LYS A 229 -5.32 12.85 15.44
CA LYS A 229 -5.44 11.40 15.30
C LYS A 229 -4.47 10.89 14.24
N CYS A 230 -3.82 9.76 14.56
CA CYS A 230 -2.89 9.10 13.65
C CYS A 230 -3.27 7.62 13.56
N VAL A 231 -3.41 7.12 12.33
CA VAL A 231 -3.54 5.70 12.02
C VAL A 231 -2.25 5.22 11.39
N LEU A 232 -1.71 4.13 11.89
CA LEU A 232 -0.46 3.55 11.43
C LEU A 232 -0.67 2.11 11.01
N GLU A 233 -0.30 1.81 9.77
CA GLU A 233 -0.17 0.47 9.22
C GLU A 233 1.30 0.26 8.87
N LEU A 234 1.95 -0.69 9.52
CA LEU A 234 3.41 -0.85 9.48
C LEU A 234 3.81 -2.22 8.93
N GLY A 235 5.09 -2.57 9.06
CA GLY A 235 5.59 -3.88 8.70
C GLY A 235 5.13 -4.98 9.66
N GLY A 236 5.32 -6.22 9.25
CA GLY A 236 5.04 -7.40 10.04
C GLY A 236 5.94 -8.57 9.64
N THR A 237 5.97 -9.60 10.46
CA THR A 237 6.66 -10.87 10.22
C THR A 237 5.72 -12.03 10.52
N ASP A 238 4.67 -12.16 9.72
CA ASP A 238 3.63 -13.17 9.92
C ASP A 238 4.23 -14.57 9.92
N ALA A 239 3.80 -15.36 10.88
CA ALA A 239 4.18 -16.75 10.99
C ALA A 239 3.27 -17.65 10.16
N TYR A 240 3.85 -18.60 9.44
CA TYR A 240 3.18 -19.69 8.77
C TYR A 240 3.52 -20.98 9.51
N ILE A 241 2.53 -21.60 10.15
CA ILE A 241 2.77 -22.73 11.04
C ILE A 241 2.30 -24.01 10.36
N VAL A 242 3.21 -24.98 10.19
CA VAL A 242 2.94 -26.30 9.63
C VAL A 242 3.07 -27.32 10.75
N LEU A 243 1.91 -27.82 11.25
CA LEU A 243 1.84 -28.75 12.37
C LEU A 243 2.02 -30.21 11.94
N ASP A 244 1.37 -30.59 10.84
CA ASP A 244 1.54 -31.86 10.16
C ASP A 244 1.16 -31.71 8.69
N SER A 245 1.52 -32.68 7.87
CA SER A 245 1.05 -32.78 6.49
C SER A 245 1.21 -34.22 6.00
N THR A 246 0.18 -34.73 5.35
CA THR A 246 0.25 -36.00 4.58
C THR A 246 0.76 -35.79 3.16
N ASP A 247 0.88 -34.52 2.73
CA ASP A 247 1.39 -34.11 1.41
C ASP A 247 2.31 -32.89 1.62
N ILE A 248 3.56 -33.14 1.96
CA ILE A 248 4.56 -32.10 2.24
C ILE A 248 4.87 -31.27 0.98
N PRO A 249 5.02 -31.84 -0.22
CA PRO A 249 5.19 -31.04 -1.43
C PRO A 249 4.06 -30.03 -1.67
N ALA A 250 2.79 -30.40 -1.48
CA ALA A 250 1.67 -29.48 -1.61
C ALA A 250 1.67 -28.40 -0.52
N ALA A 251 2.02 -28.76 0.72
CA ALA A 251 2.15 -27.79 1.81
C ALA A 251 3.27 -26.77 1.54
N ALA A 252 4.44 -27.23 1.10
CA ALA A 252 5.57 -26.38 0.72
C ALA A 252 5.21 -25.46 -0.47
N LYS A 253 4.53 -25.97 -1.50
CA LYS A 253 4.06 -25.18 -2.63
C LYS A 253 3.09 -24.09 -2.19
N THR A 254 2.14 -24.40 -1.32
CA THR A 254 1.18 -23.43 -0.78
C THR A 254 1.91 -22.31 0.01
N ALA A 255 2.87 -22.69 0.87
CA ALA A 255 3.67 -21.72 1.61
C ALA A 255 4.50 -20.83 0.67
N TRP A 256 5.09 -21.42 -0.36
CA TRP A 256 5.86 -20.73 -1.39
C TRP A 256 5.02 -19.72 -2.17
N ASP A 257 3.86 -20.13 -2.69
CA ASP A 257 3.00 -19.26 -3.49
C ASP A 257 2.54 -18.02 -2.70
N LYS A 258 2.24 -18.20 -1.41
CA LYS A 258 1.94 -17.07 -0.52
C LYS A 258 3.15 -16.17 -0.28
N ARG A 259 4.35 -16.76 -0.17
CA ARG A 259 5.58 -16.00 0.11
C ARG A 259 6.06 -15.21 -1.08
N ILE A 260 5.97 -15.78 -2.30
CA ILE A 260 6.55 -15.17 -3.51
C ILE A 260 5.64 -14.09 -4.14
N GLY A 261 4.37 -14.03 -3.76
CA GLY A 261 3.43 -13.01 -4.23
C GLY A 261 4.01 -11.61 -4.08
N ASN A 262 3.90 -10.79 -5.12
CA ASN A 262 4.52 -9.46 -5.23
C ASN A 262 6.03 -9.48 -4.90
N THR A 263 6.74 -10.51 -5.32
CA THR A 263 8.16 -10.73 -5.01
C THR A 263 8.44 -10.70 -3.49
N GLY A 264 7.46 -11.15 -2.67
CA GLY A 264 7.51 -11.15 -1.22
C GLY A 264 7.33 -9.78 -0.55
N GLN A 265 6.97 -8.74 -1.29
CA GLN A 265 6.90 -7.35 -0.84
C GLN A 265 5.51 -7.01 -0.26
N ALA A 266 4.99 -7.85 0.64
CA ALA A 266 3.72 -7.65 1.32
C ALA A 266 3.90 -7.64 2.85
N CYS A 267 3.19 -6.76 3.55
CA CYS A 267 3.22 -6.68 5.01
C CYS A 267 2.68 -7.97 5.66
N THR A 268 1.66 -8.58 5.06
CA THR A 268 0.98 -9.81 5.48
C THR A 268 1.59 -11.09 4.90
N SER A 269 2.75 -11.02 4.23
CA SER A 269 3.43 -12.20 3.70
C SER A 269 3.95 -13.08 4.84
N ASN A 270 3.88 -14.40 4.67
CA ASN A 270 4.40 -15.42 5.59
C ASN A 270 5.95 -15.41 5.59
N LYS A 271 6.53 -14.49 6.34
CA LYS A 271 7.98 -14.29 6.38
C LYS A 271 8.71 -15.32 7.21
N ARG A 272 8.02 -15.97 8.17
CA ARG A 272 8.55 -17.03 9.01
C ARG A 272 7.72 -18.30 8.83
N MET A 273 8.36 -19.39 8.41
CA MET A 273 7.75 -20.69 8.32
C MET A 273 8.21 -21.53 9.53
N ILE A 274 7.27 -21.86 10.42
CA ILE A 274 7.52 -22.66 11.64
C ILE A 274 6.99 -24.04 11.38
N VAL A 275 7.88 -25.00 11.25
CA VAL A 275 7.57 -26.37 10.79
C VAL A 275 7.91 -27.36 11.89
N MET A 276 7.05 -28.36 12.12
CA MET A 276 7.32 -29.43 13.09
C MET A 276 8.56 -30.21 12.68
N GLU A 277 9.32 -30.65 13.70
CA GLU A 277 10.65 -31.29 13.54
C GLU A 277 10.64 -32.53 12.66
N ASP A 278 9.60 -33.34 12.75
CA ASP A 278 9.46 -34.60 12.03
C ASP A 278 9.23 -34.48 10.53
N ILE A 279 8.78 -33.28 10.06
CA ILE A 279 8.56 -32.97 8.64
C ILE A 279 9.48 -31.85 8.13
N TYR A 280 10.34 -31.31 8.99
CA TYR A 280 11.13 -30.11 8.70
C TYR A 280 12.07 -30.28 7.50
N ASP A 281 12.89 -31.32 7.52
CA ASP A 281 13.90 -31.54 6.48
C ASP A 281 13.26 -31.72 5.10
N GLU A 282 12.19 -32.51 5.01
CA GLU A 282 11.47 -32.75 3.76
C GLU A 282 10.80 -31.45 3.25
N PHE A 283 10.23 -30.66 4.17
CA PHE A 283 9.62 -29.38 3.85
C PHE A 283 10.65 -28.36 3.31
N VAL A 284 11.84 -28.28 3.93
CA VAL A 284 12.95 -27.44 3.48
C VAL A 284 13.44 -27.89 2.11
N ASP A 285 13.63 -29.18 1.89
CA ASP A 285 14.08 -29.75 0.61
C ASP A 285 13.09 -29.43 -0.53
N GLU A 286 11.79 -29.53 -0.28
CA GLU A 286 10.77 -29.14 -1.27
C GLU A 286 10.78 -27.63 -1.56
N LEU A 287 10.96 -26.76 -0.55
CA LEU A 287 11.12 -25.32 -0.78
C LEU A 287 12.36 -25.01 -1.62
N VAL A 288 13.49 -25.65 -1.33
CA VAL A 288 14.73 -25.48 -2.10
C VAL A 288 14.56 -25.93 -3.54
N LYS A 289 13.90 -27.05 -3.78
CA LYS A 289 13.57 -27.55 -5.11
C LYS A 289 12.69 -26.56 -5.89
N ILE A 290 11.63 -26.03 -5.26
CA ILE A 290 10.76 -25.03 -5.87
C ILE A 290 11.57 -23.78 -6.18
N ALA A 291 12.29 -23.19 -5.22
CA ALA A 291 13.07 -21.97 -5.40
C ALA A 291 14.11 -22.10 -6.54
N SER A 292 14.78 -23.27 -6.61
CA SER A 292 15.78 -23.57 -7.64
C SER A 292 15.20 -23.66 -9.07
N SER A 293 13.90 -23.90 -9.18
CA SER A 293 13.21 -24.01 -10.48
C SER A 293 12.80 -22.66 -11.05
N TYR A 294 12.77 -21.62 -10.23
CA TYR A 294 12.34 -20.28 -10.65
C TYR A 294 13.42 -19.55 -11.44
N THR A 295 13.01 -18.88 -12.50
CA THR A 295 13.91 -18.07 -13.35
C THR A 295 13.35 -16.65 -13.53
N GLU A 296 14.21 -15.71 -13.98
CA GLU A 296 13.79 -14.32 -14.23
C GLU A 296 12.64 -14.26 -15.24
N GLY A 297 11.64 -13.43 -14.94
CA GLY A 297 10.50 -13.17 -15.79
C GLY A 297 10.31 -11.69 -16.14
N ASP A 298 9.48 -11.44 -17.11
CA ASP A 298 9.05 -10.09 -17.49
C ASP A 298 7.73 -9.76 -16.76
N PRO A 299 7.67 -8.73 -15.89
CA PRO A 299 6.44 -8.39 -15.19
C PRO A 299 5.28 -7.98 -16.13
N LEU A 300 5.58 -7.56 -17.36
CA LEU A 300 4.56 -7.26 -18.37
C LEU A 300 4.03 -8.50 -19.11
N ASN A 301 4.74 -9.62 -19.02
CA ASN A 301 4.36 -10.90 -19.63
C ASN A 301 4.60 -12.03 -18.62
N PRO A 302 3.75 -12.15 -17.59
CA PRO A 302 3.95 -13.12 -16.52
C PRO A 302 3.81 -14.56 -17.02
N GLU A 303 4.67 -15.44 -16.48
CA GLU A 303 4.68 -16.86 -16.75
C GLU A 303 4.87 -17.64 -15.44
N GLU A 304 4.38 -18.87 -15.37
CA GLU A 304 4.58 -19.77 -14.23
C GLU A 304 6.09 -20.09 -14.04
N GLY A 305 6.52 -20.23 -12.78
CA GLY A 305 7.92 -20.52 -12.45
C GLY A 305 8.86 -19.34 -12.67
N LYS A 306 8.35 -18.11 -12.76
CA LYS A 306 9.13 -16.89 -12.89
C LYS A 306 9.12 -16.08 -11.60
N PHE A 307 10.25 -15.41 -11.34
CA PHE A 307 10.29 -14.34 -10.35
C PHE A 307 10.53 -13.00 -11.04
N TYR A 308 10.03 -11.94 -10.41
CA TYR A 308 10.01 -10.60 -10.97
C TYR A 308 10.93 -9.66 -10.18
N PRO A 309 11.25 -8.47 -10.69
CA PRO A 309 12.16 -7.57 -9.99
C PRO A 309 11.54 -7.07 -8.67
N MET A 310 12.40 -6.76 -7.72
CA MET A 310 12.07 -5.95 -6.55
C MET A 310 11.68 -4.53 -6.99
N SER A 311 11.07 -3.75 -6.11
CA SER A 311 10.64 -2.38 -6.42
C SER A 311 11.78 -1.42 -6.82
N SER A 312 13.01 -1.73 -6.45
CA SER A 312 14.20 -0.97 -6.84
C SER A 312 15.47 -1.80 -6.66
N ARG A 313 16.54 -1.40 -7.36
CA ARG A 313 17.87 -1.99 -7.19
C ARG A 313 18.37 -1.85 -5.75
N ASP A 314 18.15 -0.70 -5.13
CA ASP A 314 18.53 -0.45 -3.74
C ASP A 314 17.80 -1.41 -2.78
N ALA A 315 16.53 -1.73 -3.04
CA ALA A 315 15.77 -2.70 -2.23
C ALA A 315 16.39 -4.10 -2.36
N ALA A 316 16.74 -4.53 -3.55
CA ALA A 316 17.39 -5.82 -3.79
C ALA A 316 18.78 -5.89 -3.10
N GLU A 317 19.58 -4.85 -3.22
CA GLU A 317 20.91 -4.77 -2.57
C GLU A 317 20.82 -4.74 -1.04
N ASN A 318 19.79 -4.10 -0.48
CA ASN A 318 19.52 -4.12 0.96
C ASN A 318 19.20 -5.53 1.46
N LEU A 319 18.48 -6.37 0.68
CA LEU A 319 18.25 -7.77 1.04
C LEU A 319 19.55 -8.57 1.10
N VAL A 320 20.51 -8.35 0.17
CA VAL A 320 21.83 -8.98 0.23
C VAL A 320 22.56 -8.63 1.53
N GLN A 321 22.44 -7.38 2.00
CA GLN A 321 23.06 -7.00 3.28
C GLN A 321 22.36 -7.68 4.47
N GLN A 322 21.04 -7.79 4.44
CA GLN A 322 20.28 -8.52 5.48
C GLN A 322 20.68 -10.00 5.52
N LEU A 323 20.83 -10.66 4.36
CA LEU A 323 21.30 -12.04 4.29
C LEU A 323 22.71 -12.22 4.85
N LYS A 324 23.62 -11.29 4.57
CA LYS A 324 24.98 -11.33 5.14
C LYS A 324 24.95 -11.28 6.66
N ILE A 325 24.15 -10.37 7.23
CA ILE A 325 23.98 -10.27 8.69
C ILE A 325 23.41 -11.58 9.24
N ALA A 326 22.36 -12.13 8.61
CA ALA A 326 21.77 -13.40 9.05
C ALA A 326 22.78 -14.54 9.05
N VAL A 327 23.62 -14.65 8.01
CA VAL A 327 24.67 -15.68 7.95
C VAL A 327 25.73 -15.45 9.03
N GLU A 328 26.13 -14.20 9.30
CA GLU A 328 27.05 -13.87 10.41
C GLU A 328 26.46 -14.25 11.78
N GLU A 329 25.15 -14.24 11.92
CA GLU A 329 24.41 -14.66 13.13
C GLU A 329 24.12 -16.17 13.17
N GLY A 330 24.46 -16.92 12.14
CA GLY A 330 24.38 -18.38 12.12
C GLY A 330 23.42 -18.98 11.09
N ALA A 331 22.66 -18.15 10.35
CA ALA A 331 21.73 -18.64 9.36
C ALA A 331 22.43 -19.33 8.18
N LYS A 332 21.75 -20.33 7.61
CA LYS A 332 22.21 -21.09 6.46
C LYS A 332 21.38 -20.74 5.22
N ILE A 333 22.03 -20.28 4.17
CA ILE A 333 21.40 -20.10 2.84
C ILE A 333 21.47 -21.44 2.08
N HIS A 334 20.34 -21.99 1.70
CA HIS A 334 20.26 -23.21 0.90
C HIS A 334 20.28 -22.95 -0.59
N VAL A 335 19.65 -21.83 -1.04
CA VAL A 335 19.54 -21.44 -2.44
C VAL A 335 19.25 -19.94 -2.54
N GLY A 336 19.66 -19.31 -3.64
CA GLY A 336 19.30 -17.93 -3.98
C GLY A 336 19.99 -16.86 -3.14
N GLY A 337 19.39 -15.68 -3.07
CA GLY A 337 19.93 -14.57 -2.29
C GLY A 337 20.88 -13.65 -3.03
N GLU A 338 20.87 -13.67 -4.35
CA GLU A 338 21.76 -12.88 -5.19
C GLU A 338 20.99 -11.88 -6.05
N VAL A 339 21.58 -10.72 -6.28
CA VAL A 339 21.09 -9.74 -7.23
C VAL A 339 21.67 -10.02 -8.61
N THR A 340 20.79 -10.12 -9.61
CA THR A 340 21.18 -10.49 -10.97
C THR A 340 20.98 -9.32 -11.95
N GLY A 341 21.75 -9.32 -13.03
CA GLY A 341 21.63 -8.36 -14.13
C GLY A 341 21.76 -6.90 -13.73
N LYS A 342 21.18 -6.01 -14.54
CA LYS A 342 21.17 -4.55 -14.32
C LYS A 342 19.94 -4.07 -13.55
N GLY A 343 18.83 -4.83 -13.60
CA GLY A 343 17.57 -4.52 -12.92
C GLY A 343 17.63 -4.79 -11.42
N ALA A 344 16.45 -4.82 -10.83
CA ALA A 344 16.24 -5.07 -9.41
C ALA A 344 15.91 -6.55 -9.12
N TYR A 345 16.33 -7.47 -9.96
CA TYR A 345 16.09 -8.90 -9.76
C TYR A 345 16.90 -9.44 -8.59
N PHE A 346 16.23 -10.16 -7.72
CA PHE A 346 16.82 -10.83 -6.58
C PHE A 346 16.33 -12.29 -6.58
N THR A 347 17.25 -13.23 -6.67
CA THR A 347 16.90 -14.66 -6.74
C THR A 347 16.20 -15.10 -5.47
N PRO A 348 15.04 -15.80 -5.58
CA PRO A 348 14.33 -16.30 -4.41
C PRO A 348 15.24 -17.14 -3.50
N ALA A 349 15.21 -16.86 -2.21
CA ALA A 349 16.11 -17.47 -1.25
C ALA A 349 15.36 -18.33 -0.22
N VAL A 350 15.94 -19.49 0.12
CA VAL A 350 15.54 -20.32 1.26
C VAL A 350 16.65 -20.27 2.29
N ILE A 351 16.32 -19.83 3.49
CA ILE A 351 17.25 -19.71 4.62
C ILE A 351 16.67 -20.42 5.85
N THR A 352 17.52 -21.00 6.67
CA THR A 352 17.18 -21.66 7.93
C THR A 352 18.09 -21.20 9.06
N ASP A 353 17.66 -21.43 10.34
CA ASP A 353 18.38 -21.24 11.62
C ASP A 353 18.67 -19.81 12.08
#